data_eabcda27aa00d3484704923f024a0e71
#
_entry.id   eabcda27aa00d3484704923f024a0e71
#
_cell.length_a   1.000
_cell.length_b   1.000
_cell.length_c   1.000
_cell.angle_alpha   90.00
_cell.angle_beta   90.00
_cell.angle_gamma   90.00
#
_symmetry.space_group_name_H-M   'P 1'
#
loop_
_entity.id
_entity.type
_entity.pdbx_description
1 polymer ?
#
loop_
_entity_poly.entity_id
_entity_poly.type
_entity_poly.pdbx_seq_one_letter_code
_entity_poly.pdbx_strand_id
1 'polypeptide(L)'
;NAYYQYFCGMQEFTPYAPCASSELVHFRQRIGEKGVELIFQESIRVNNENDDDHHHDTAFIDSTVQEKNITYPTDAKLHKKIVKKVLGLVKKLGLPLRQSYTFVLKQIYRDQRFRNHPKNRKKALRADRRLRTIAGRLVRELKRNLKENHNYDKLLKLFETILSQRRNSRKKIYSIHEPEVQCISKGKEHKKYEFGNKVSIIRSVTGIILGAMSFRNEYDGHTIESSLEQVERLTGRKIKLLAGDRGYRGKKEINGTKIMIPDVPKKSDSRYQRLKKHMLFCKRAGIEPTIGHLKSDYRLGR
;
A
#
# COMPACT_ATOMS: atom_id res chain seq x y z
N ASN A 1 18.72 -21.31 5.58
CA ASN A 1 18.33 -21.81 6.89
C ASN A 1 17.99 -23.30 6.79
N ALA A 2 18.63 -24.15 7.60
CA ALA A 2 18.48 -25.61 7.58
C ALA A 2 17.01 -26.06 7.81
N TYR A 3 16.29 -25.40 8.71
CA TYR A 3 14.88 -25.72 8.99
C TYR A 3 13.97 -25.50 7.79
N TYR A 4 14.18 -24.43 7.02
CA TYR A 4 13.40 -24.20 5.80
C TYR A 4 13.75 -25.22 4.71
N GLN A 5 15.01 -25.64 4.61
CA GLN A 5 15.42 -26.65 3.64
C GLN A 5 14.78 -28.01 3.98
N TYR A 6 14.81 -28.40 5.24
CA TYR A 6 14.13 -29.61 5.72
C TYR A 6 12.62 -29.56 5.46
N PHE A 7 11.98 -28.45 5.78
CA PHE A 7 10.54 -28.23 5.49
C PHE A 7 10.22 -28.36 3.99
N CYS A 8 11.12 -27.91 3.12
CA CYS A 8 11.01 -28.04 1.66
C CYS A 8 11.36 -29.44 1.13
N GLY A 9 11.60 -30.42 2.00
CA GLY A 9 11.92 -31.78 1.62
C GLY A 9 13.35 -31.99 1.11
N MET A 10 14.26 -31.08 1.37
CA MET A 10 15.67 -31.24 0.99
C MET A 10 16.37 -32.26 1.91
N GLN A 11 16.95 -33.25 1.32
CA GLN A 11 17.65 -34.34 2.08
C GLN A 11 19.01 -33.89 2.62
N GLU A 12 19.68 -32.96 1.93
CA GLU A 12 20.99 -32.45 2.30
C GLU A 12 20.97 -30.92 2.44
N PHE A 13 21.83 -30.42 3.35
CA PHE A 13 21.97 -28.98 3.54
C PHE A 13 22.78 -28.37 2.38
N THR A 14 22.20 -27.37 1.76
CA THR A 14 22.83 -26.57 0.70
C THR A 14 23.04 -25.12 1.19
N PRO A 15 24.30 -24.61 1.11
CA PRO A 15 24.59 -23.23 1.52
C PRO A 15 24.09 -22.19 0.53
N TYR A 16 23.72 -22.62 -0.67
CA TYR A 16 23.26 -21.74 -1.75
C TYR A 16 21.75 -21.58 -1.72
N ALA A 17 21.27 -20.42 -2.19
CA ALA A 17 19.83 -20.21 -2.39
C ALA A 17 19.34 -21.09 -3.55
N PRO A 18 18.17 -21.78 -3.41
CA PRO A 18 17.63 -22.67 -4.45
C PRO A 18 17.26 -21.92 -5.74
N CYS A 19 17.02 -20.63 -5.65
CA CYS A 19 16.73 -19.77 -6.80
C CYS A 19 17.13 -18.31 -6.51
N ALA A 20 17.30 -17.52 -7.55
CA ALA A 20 17.48 -16.08 -7.39
C ALA A 20 16.18 -15.42 -6.91
N SER A 21 16.28 -14.31 -6.16
CA SER A 21 15.11 -13.57 -5.68
C SER A 21 14.22 -13.06 -6.82
N SER A 22 14.79 -12.81 -8.01
CA SER A 22 14.06 -12.47 -9.23
C SER A 22 13.14 -13.59 -9.71
N GLU A 23 13.51 -14.87 -9.50
CA GLU A 23 12.70 -16.01 -9.91
C GLU A 23 11.37 -16.07 -9.17
N LEU A 24 11.32 -15.65 -7.90
CA LEU A 24 10.08 -15.52 -7.15
C LEU A 24 9.15 -14.44 -7.74
N VAL A 25 9.72 -13.39 -8.34
CA VAL A 25 8.93 -12.36 -9.04
C VAL A 25 8.34 -12.95 -10.32
N HIS A 26 9.15 -13.66 -11.11
CA HIS A 26 8.69 -14.34 -12.32
C HIS A 26 7.66 -15.43 -12.02
N PHE A 27 7.86 -16.20 -10.95
CA PHE A 27 6.89 -17.18 -10.47
C PHE A 27 5.53 -16.54 -10.17
N ARG A 28 5.51 -15.48 -9.36
CA ARG A 28 4.26 -14.74 -9.05
C ARG A 28 3.58 -14.18 -10.30
N GLN A 29 4.35 -13.70 -11.26
CA GLN A 29 3.80 -13.23 -12.54
C GLN A 29 3.17 -14.36 -13.35
N ARG A 30 3.77 -15.55 -13.36
CA ARG A 30 3.25 -16.73 -14.06
C ARG A 30 1.98 -17.28 -13.45
N ILE A 31 1.92 -17.47 -12.13
CA ILE A 31 0.73 -17.99 -11.45
C ILE A 31 -0.41 -16.97 -11.42
N GLY A 32 -0.08 -15.66 -11.50
CA GLY A 32 -1.05 -14.58 -11.50
C GLY A 32 -1.86 -14.48 -10.20
N GLU A 33 -2.92 -13.71 -10.24
CA GLU A 33 -3.80 -13.48 -9.09
C GLU A 33 -4.50 -14.77 -8.64
N LYS A 34 -5.01 -15.57 -9.60
CA LYS A 34 -5.70 -16.84 -9.31
C LYS A 34 -4.79 -17.84 -8.61
N GLY A 35 -3.52 -17.98 -9.03
CA GLY A 35 -2.60 -18.90 -8.39
C GLY A 35 -2.23 -18.47 -6.97
N VAL A 36 -2.07 -17.17 -6.73
CA VAL A 36 -1.85 -16.64 -5.37
C VAL A 36 -3.07 -16.89 -4.49
N GLU A 37 -4.29 -16.74 -5.02
CA GLU A 37 -5.53 -17.01 -4.30
C GLU A 37 -5.66 -18.49 -3.93
N LEU A 38 -5.34 -19.42 -4.84
CA LEU A 38 -5.32 -20.86 -4.57
C LEU A 38 -4.33 -21.25 -3.47
N ILE A 39 -3.12 -20.66 -3.49
CA ILE A 39 -2.12 -20.87 -2.42
C ILE A 39 -2.66 -20.37 -1.08
N PHE A 40 -3.33 -19.22 -1.08
CA PHE A 40 -3.91 -18.67 0.13
C PHE A 40 -5.06 -19.55 0.65
N GLN A 41 -5.96 -19.99 -0.23
CA GLN A 41 -7.04 -20.92 0.09
C GLN A 41 -6.52 -22.21 0.70
N GLU A 42 -5.51 -22.82 0.09
CA GLU A 42 -4.87 -24.05 0.59
C GLU A 42 -4.20 -23.82 1.95
N SER A 43 -3.54 -22.69 2.13
CA SER A 43 -2.97 -22.30 3.43
C SER A 43 -4.03 -22.23 4.54
N ILE A 44 -5.21 -21.68 4.24
CA ILE A 44 -6.33 -21.65 5.18
C ILE A 44 -6.83 -23.08 5.46
N ARG A 45 -7.03 -23.90 4.41
CA ARG A 45 -7.51 -25.28 4.53
C ARG A 45 -6.64 -26.12 5.46
N VAL A 46 -5.33 -26.16 5.21
CA VAL A 46 -4.39 -26.96 6.00
C VAL A 46 -4.36 -26.53 7.47
N ASN A 47 -4.44 -25.22 7.74
CA ASN A 47 -4.42 -24.73 9.12
C ASN A 47 -5.77 -24.89 9.85
N ASN A 48 -6.86 -25.17 9.11
CA ASN A 48 -8.20 -25.35 9.68
C ASN A 48 -8.58 -26.82 9.88
N GLU A 49 -7.82 -27.79 9.35
CA GLU A 49 -8.14 -29.22 9.46
C GLU A 49 -8.21 -29.74 10.90
N ASN A 50 -7.58 -29.03 11.85
CA ASN A 50 -7.56 -29.39 13.26
C ASN A 50 -8.43 -28.47 14.14
N ASP A 51 -9.25 -27.61 13.54
CA ASP A 51 -10.01 -26.59 14.29
C ASP A 51 -11.49 -27.00 14.42
N ASP A 52 -12.01 -27.02 15.64
CA ASP A 52 -13.43 -27.26 15.90
C ASP A 52 -14.30 -26.24 15.16
N ASP A 53 -15.38 -26.67 14.56
CA ASP A 53 -16.28 -25.89 13.67
C ASP A 53 -16.77 -24.55 14.26
N HIS A 54 -16.72 -24.38 15.59
CA HIS A 54 -17.21 -23.19 16.28
C HIS A 54 -16.26 -22.00 16.29
N HIS A 55 -14.97 -22.18 15.98
CA HIS A 55 -13.98 -21.09 16.00
C HIS A 55 -14.04 -20.16 14.78
N HIS A 56 -14.71 -20.59 13.70
CA HIS A 56 -14.84 -19.80 12.46
C HIS A 56 -16.02 -18.82 12.46
N ASP A 57 -16.95 -18.94 13.41
CA ASP A 57 -18.12 -18.08 13.50
C ASP A 57 -17.76 -16.63 13.88
N THR A 58 -16.62 -16.43 14.51
CA THR A 58 -16.15 -15.10 14.97
C THR A 58 -14.80 -14.77 14.35
N ALA A 59 -14.70 -13.57 13.76
CA ALA A 59 -13.46 -13.06 13.21
C ALA A 59 -13.21 -11.60 13.64
N PHE A 60 -11.97 -11.19 13.47
CA PHE A 60 -11.51 -9.84 13.77
C PHE A 60 -11.02 -9.16 12.51
N ILE A 61 -11.37 -7.88 12.35
CA ILE A 61 -10.95 -7.07 11.21
C ILE A 61 -10.15 -5.86 11.68
N ASP A 62 -9.08 -5.56 10.96
CA ASP A 62 -8.33 -4.32 11.12
C ASP A 62 -7.72 -3.89 9.79
N SER A 63 -7.43 -2.60 9.66
CA SER A 63 -6.79 -2.05 8.47
C SER A 63 -5.40 -1.52 8.75
N THR A 64 -4.51 -1.76 7.81
CA THR A 64 -3.16 -1.21 7.85
C THR A 64 -2.78 -0.59 6.52
N VAL A 65 -1.67 0.15 6.47
CA VAL A 65 -1.10 0.65 5.23
C VAL A 65 0.06 -0.24 4.82
N GLN A 66 -0.04 -0.80 3.63
CA GLN A 66 1.09 -1.39 2.93
C GLN A 66 1.93 -0.25 2.36
N GLU A 67 2.94 0.16 3.08
CA GLU A 67 3.81 1.24 2.65
C GLU A 67 4.64 0.82 1.43
N LYS A 68 4.73 1.72 0.46
CA LYS A 68 5.56 1.51 -0.72
C LYS A 68 6.93 2.17 -0.55
N ASN A 69 7.95 1.56 -1.14
CA ASN A 69 9.33 2.08 -1.07
C ASN A 69 9.48 3.34 -1.95
N ILE A 70 8.90 4.44 -1.47
CA ILE A 70 9.01 5.74 -2.12
C ILE A 70 9.69 6.75 -1.20
N THR A 71 10.50 7.61 -1.78
CA THR A 71 11.03 8.77 -1.05
C THR A 71 9.89 9.71 -0.71
N TYR A 72 9.89 10.32 0.50
CA TYR A 72 8.87 11.30 0.89
C TYR A 72 8.56 12.27 -0.26
N PRO A 73 7.35 12.26 -0.81
CA PRO A 73 7.03 12.98 -2.05
C PRO A 73 6.87 14.47 -1.78
N THR A 74 7.55 15.26 -2.61
CA THR A 74 7.29 16.69 -2.76
C THR A 74 7.19 17.01 -4.25
N ASP A 75 6.40 18.02 -4.61
CA ASP A 75 6.26 18.39 -6.02
C ASP A 75 7.62 18.69 -6.66
N ALA A 76 8.54 19.33 -5.94
CA ALA A 76 9.90 19.59 -6.42
C ALA A 76 10.70 18.30 -6.71
N LYS A 77 10.58 17.27 -5.84
CA LYS A 77 11.23 15.97 -6.08
C LYS A 77 10.63 15.26 -7.30
N LEU A 78 9.31 15.34 -7.50
CA LEU A 78 8.65 14.78 -8.67
C LEU A 78 9.09 15.49 -9.96
N HIS A 79 9.12 16.82 -9.96
CA HIS A 79 9.65 17.60 -11.10
C HIS A 79 11.10 17.24 -11.42
N LYS A 80 11.96 17.09 -10.41
CA LYS A 80 13.34 16.62 -10.58
C LYS A 80 13.41 15.24 -11.22
N LYS A 81 12.55 14.29 -10.77
CA LYS A 81 12.47 12.96 -11.35
C LYS A 81 11.97 12.98 -12.80
N ILE A 82 11.00 13.85 -13.13
CA ILE A 82 10.55 14.07 -14.52
C ILE A 82 11.72 14.53 -15.39
N VAL A 83 12.42 15.60 -14.98
CA VAL A 83 13.58 16.10 -15.72
C VAL A 83 14.61 15.01 -15.96
N LYS A 84 14.99 14.24 -14.91
CA LYS A 84 15.95 13.14 -15.04
C LYS A 84 15.47 12.06 -16.02
N LYS A 85 14.20 11.67 -15.94
CA LYS A 85 13.62 10.64 -16.85
C LYS A 85 13.56 11.14 -18.30
N VAL A 86 13.13 12.38 -18.53
CA VAL A 86 13.08 12.97 -19.88
C VAL A 86 14.47 13.05 -20.50
N LEU A 87 15.47 13.58 -19.76
CA LEU A 87 16.84 13.65 -20.27
C LEU A 87 17.43 12.26 -20.53
N GLY A 88 17.12 11.25 -19.70
CA GLY A 88 17.52 9.86 -19.92
C GLY A 88 16.89 9.25 -21.17
N LEU A 89 15.61 9.52 -21.43
CA LEU A 89 14.90 9.06 -22.64
C LEU A 89 15.44 9.74 -23.90
N VAL A 90 15.66 11.03 -23.85
CA VAL A 90 16.24 11.80 -24.96
C VAL A 90 17.62 11.24 -25.34
N LYS A 91 18.47 10.96 -24.36
CA LYS A 91 19.79 10.33 -24.59
C LYS A 91 19.63 8.91 -25.19
N LYS A 92 18.70 8.11 -24.65
CA LYS A 92 18.48 6.73 -25.14
C LYS A 92 17.97 6.67 -26.56
N LEU A 93 17.13 7.64 -26.95
CA LEU A 93 16.49 7.69 -28.26
C LEU A 93 17.24 8.58 -29.28
N GLY A 94 18.36 9.18 -28.90
CA GLY A 94 19.14 10.06 -29.78
C GLY A 94 18.38 11.32 -30.21
N LEU A 95 17.39 11.80 -29.42
CA LEU A 95 16.55 12.92 -29.81
C LEU A 95 17.25 14.26 -29.61
N PRO A 96 17.06 15.23 -30.52
CA PRO A 96 17.62 16.57 -30.34
C PRO A 96 16.89 17.35 -29.25
N LEU A 97 17.63 18.10 -28.42
CA LEU A 97 17.11 19.07 -27.47
C LEU A 97 17.52 20.48 -27.84
N ARG A 98 16.58 21.42 -27.78
CA ARG A 98 16.87 22.85 -28.01
C ARG A 98 17.80 23.42 -26.94
N GLN A 99 17.73 22.88 -25.70
CA GLN A 99 18.54 23.35 -24.59
C GLN A 99 18.80 22.21 -23.59
N SER A 100 20.06 22.05 -23.17
CA SER A 100 20.46 20.98 -22.23
C SER A 100 20.11 21.27 -20.76
N TYR A 101 19.91 22.50 -20.39
CA TYR A 101 19.65 22.96 -19.00
C TYR A 101 20.69 22.55 -17.95
N THR A 102 21.84 21.99 -18.33
CA THR A 102 22.79 21.36 -17.40
C THR A 102 23.27 22.32 -16.31
N PHE A 103 23.72 23.50 -16.68
CA PHE A 103 24.19 24.48 -15.69
C PHE A 103 23.05 25.07 -14.85
N VAL A 104 21.93 25.37 -15.48
CA VAL A 104 20.74 25.90 -14.82
C VAL A 104 20.21 24.93 -13.78
N LEU A 105 20.17 23.64 -14.09
CA LEU A 105 19.72 22.59 -13.15
C LEU A 105 20.68 22.47 -11.96
N LYS A 106 22.00 22.53 -12.19
CA LYS A 106 22.97 22.54 -11.08
C LYS A 106 22.72 23.71 -10.10
N GLN A 107 22.46 24.90 -10.64
CA GLN A 107 22.14 26.06 -9.83
C GLN A 107 20.81 25.90 -9.08
N ILE A 108 19.76 25.45 -9.73
CA ILE A 108 18.45 25.17 -9.11
C ILE A 108 18.60 24.19 -7.94
N TYR A 109 19.38 23.11 -8.11
CA TYR A 109 19.60 22.12 -7.05
C TYR A 109 20.40 22.69 -5.87
N ARG A 110 21.34 23.60 -6.08
CA ARG A 110 22.02 24.33 -5.01
C ARG A 110 21.04 25.23 -4.26
N ASP A 111 20.20 25.97 -4.97
CA ASP A 111 19.22 26.89 -4.41
C ASP A 111 18.13 26.21 -3.60
N GLN A 112 17.88 24.92 -3.84
CA GLN A 112 16.95 24.09 -3.08
C GLN A 112 17.53 23.54 -1.76
N ARG A 113 18.85 23.66 -1.55
CA ARG A 113 19.47 23.23 -0.30
C ARG A 113 19.01 24.13 0.85
N PHE A 114 19.00 23.56 2.04
CA PHE A 114 18.63 24.28 3.27
C PHE A 114 17.31 25.06 3.17
N ARG A 115 16.34 24.53 2.41
CA ARG A 115 15.03 25.16 2.17
C ARG A 115 14.23 25.49 3.43
N ASN A 116 14.47 24.76 4.54
CA ASN A 116 13.79 24.96 5.82
C ASN A 116 14.35 26.18 6.57
N HIS A 117 15.53 26.66 6.21
CA HIS A 117 16.11 27.85 6.81
C HIS A 117 15.38 29.10 6.30
N PRO A 118 14.95 30.04 7.18
CA PRO A 118 14.14 31.20 6.79
C PRO A 118 14.77 32.05 5.67
N LYS A 119 16.09 32.29 5.74
CA LYS A 119 16.82 33.06 4.72
C LYS A 119 16.80 32.43 3.33
N ASN A 120 16.78 31.09 3.25
CA ASN A 120 16.83 30.34 1.98
C ASN A 120 15.45 30.03 1.41
N ARG A 121 14.38 30.12 2.20
CA ARG A 121 13.04 29.72 1.82
C ARG A 121 12.53 30.36 0.54
N LYS A 122 12.68 31.69 0.41
CA LYS A 122 12.25 32.44 -0.78
C LYS A 122 13.02 32.00 -2.03
N LYS A 123 14.34 31.76 -1.90
CA LYS A 123 15.22 31.31 -2.97
C LYS A 123 14.83 29.88 -3.44
N ALA A 124 14.62 28.99 -2.50
CA ALA A 124 14.19 27.62 -2.79
C ALA A 124 12.82 27.56 -3.49
N LEU A 125 11.86 28.40 -3.09
CA LEU A 125 10.55 28.48 -3.76
C LEU A 125 10.65 29.00 -5.20
N ARG A 126 11.53 29.97 -5.47
CA ARG A 126 11.81 30.42 -6.85
C ARG A 126 12.44 29.30 -7.67
N ALA A 127 13.39 28.57 -7.09
CA ALA A 127 14.02 27.43 -7.72
C ALA A 127 13.01 26.32 -8.06
N ASP A 128 12.06 26.01 -7.17
CA ASP A 128 10.99 25.03 -7.40
C ASP A 128 10.11 25.44 -8.59
N ARG A 129 9.70 26.71 -8.66
CA ARG A 129 8.91 27.24 -9.79
C ARG A 129 9.66 27.11 -11.12
N ARG A 130 10.95 27.51 -11.12
CA ARG A 130 11.81 27.40 -12.31
C ARG A 130 12.00 25.95 -12.74
N LEU A 131 12.19 25.03 -11.79
CA LEU A 131 12.29 23.58 -12.08
C LEU A 131 11.01 23.05 -12.73
N ARG A 132 9.83 23.42 -12.22
CA ARG A 132 8.54 23.04 -12.83
C ARG A 132 8.43 23.57 -14.27
N THR A 133 8.82 24.82 -14.51
CA THR A 133 8.81 25.41 -15.87
C THR A 133 9.72 24.64 -16.82
N ILE A 134 10.94 24.29 -16.39
CA ILE A 134 11.88 23.50 -17.19
C ILE A 134 11.34 22.11 -17.45
N ALA A 135 10.81 21.42 -16.43
CA ALA A 135 10.20 20.11 -16.59
C ALA A 135 9.06 20.14 -17.62
N GLY A 136 8.20 21.16 -17.56
CA GLY A 136 7.11 21.32 -18.52
C GLY A 136 7.60 21.61 -19.95
N ARG A 137 8.67 22.39 -20.12
CA ARG A 137 9.29 22.64 -21.44
C ARG A 137 9.85 21.33 -22.02
N LEU A 138 10.61 20.58 -21.23
CA LEU A 138 11.19 19.30 -21.64
C LEU A 138 10.12 18.26 -22.00
N VAL A 139 9.05 18.16 -21.24
CA VAL A 139 7.93 17.24 -21.55
C VAL A 139 7.26 17.62 -22.86
N ARG A 140 6.98 18.90 -23.09
CA ARG A 140 6.39 19.36 -24.37
C ARG A 140 7.33 19.14 -25.55
N GLU A 141 8.63 19.31 -25.38
CA GLU A 141 9.64 19.05 -26.41
C GLU A 141 9.71 17.55 -26.72
N LEU A 142 9.77 16.69 -25.70
CA LEU A 142 9.73 15.25 -25.86
C LEU A 142 8.45 14.79 -26.57
N LYS A 143 7.29 15.35 -26.22
CA LYS A 143 6.02 15.05 -26.85
C LYS A 143 6.00 15.39 -28.34
N ARG A 144 6.61 16.53 -28.75
CA ARG A 144 6.75 16.90 -30.15
C ARG A 144 7.65 15.93 -30.93
N ASN A 145 8.74 15.50 -30.29
CA ASN A 145 9.70 14.58 -30.93
C ASN A 145 9.18 13.14 -31.02
N LEU A 146 8.19 12.77 -30.20
CA LEU A 146 7.61 11.42 -30.14
C LEU A 146 6.21 11.32 -30.76
N LYS A 147 5.81 12.28 -31.61
CA LYS A 147 4.44 12.36 -32.19
C LYS A 147 3.92 11.04 -32.79
N GLU A 148 4.78 10.23 -33.38
CA GLU A 148 4.43 8.98 -34.01
C GLU A 148 4.68 7.72 -33.15
N ASN A 149 5.21 7.91 -31.93
CA ASN A 149 5.55 6.79 -31.05
C ASN A 149 4.64 6.71 -29.82
N HIS A 150 3.52 6.03 -29.98
CA HIS A 150 2.49 5.86 -28.92
C HIS A 150 2.95 5.05 -27.70
N ASN A 151 4.10 4.38 -27.75
CA ASN A 151 4.62 3.62 -26.60
C ASN A 151 4.87 4.46 -25.37
N TYR A 152 5.04 5.78 -25.53
CA TYR A 152 5.31 6.71 -24.42
C TYR A 152 4.10 7.54 -23.98
N ASP A 153 2.93 7.37 -24.59
CA ASP A 153 1.73 8.18 -24.32
C ASP A 153 1.30 8.10 -22.85
N LYS A 154 1.30 6.92 -22.26
CA LYS A 154 0.99 6.72 -20.83
C LYS A 154 1.96 7.49 -19.93
N LEU A 155 3.25 7.48 -20.27
CA LEU A 155 4.29 8.17 -19.49
C LEU A 155 4.18 9.69 -19.62
N LEU A 156 3.94 10.18 -20.85
CA LEU A 156 3.74 11.61 -21.13
C LEU A 156 2.51 12.14 -20.40
N LYS A 157 1.39 11.43 -20.45
CA LYS A 157 0.16 11.76 -19.70
C LYS A 157 0.39 11.80 -18.20
N LEU A 158 1.18 10.85 -17.67
CA LEU A 158 1.58 10.84 -16.25
C LEU A 158 2.37 12.10 -15.88
N PHE A 159 3.34 12.51 -16.71
CA PHE A 159 4.13 13.71 -16.47
C PHE A 159 3.27 14.98 -16.54
N GLU A 160 2.38 15.08 -17.52
CA GLU A 160 1.43 16.20 -17.65
C GLU A 160 0.54 16.30 -16.41
N THR A 161 0.03 15.17 -15.92
CA THR A 161 -0.79 15.11 -14.69
C THR A 161 -0.01 15.60 -13.48
N ILE A 162 1.24 15.16 -13.28
CA ILE A 162 2.10 15.61 -12.17
C ILE A 162 2.41 17.11 -12.28
N LEU A 163 2.66 17.61 -13.48
CA LEU A 163 2.94 19.03 -13.72
C LEU A 163 1.71 19.94 -13.50
N SER A 164 0.51 19.43 -13.75
CA SER A 164 -0.74 20.17 -13.55
C SER A 164 -1.24 20.15 -12.11
N GLN A 165 -0.84 19.17 -11.29
CA GLN A 165 -1.34 19.00 -9.94
C GLN A 165 -1.01 20.18 -9.02
N ARG A 166 -1.94 20.48 -8.10
CA ARG A 166 -1.82 21.53 -7.08
C ARG A 166 -1.82 20.89 -5.68
N ARG A 167 -1.52 21.70 -4.66
CA ARG A 167 -1.51 21.23 -3.26
C ARG A 167 -2.83 20.53 -2.87
N ASN A 168 -3.95 21.04 -3.32
CA ASN A 168 -5.30 20.57 -2.95
C ASN A 168 -5.94 19.66 -4.02
N SER A 169 -5.18 19.14 -4.99
CA SER A 169 -5.71 18.20 -5.97
C SER A 169 -6.14 16.89 -5.28
N ARG A 170 -7.40 16.43 -5.53
CA ARG A 170 -7.96 15.23 -4.90
C ARG A 170 -7.24 13.94 -5.32
N LYS A 171 -6.89 13.82 -6.61
CA LYS A 171 -6.19 12.64 -7.19
C LYS A 171 -4.73 13.00 -7.43
N LYS A 172 -3.95 13.13 -6.36
CA LYS A 172 -2.54 13.50 -6.44
C LYS A 172 -1.67 12.28 -6.71
N ILE A 173 -0.69 12.43 -7.60
CA ILE A 173 0.32 11.40 -7.87
C ILE A 173 1.52 11.68 -6.97
N TYR A 174 1.94 10.69 -6.21
CA TYR A 174 3.03 10.78 -5.24
C TYR A 174 4.31 10.10 -5.71
N SER A 175 4.22 9.22 -6.72
CA SER A 175 5.38 8.54 -7.30
C SER A 175 5.21 8.34 -8.80
N ILE A 176 6.33 8.45 -9.56
CA ILE A 176 6.33 8.22 -11.02
C ILE A 176 6.41 6.72 -11.33
N HIS A 177 7.07 5.93 -10.50
CA HIS A 177 7.20 4.48 -10.72
C HIS A 177 6.05 3.69 -10.12
N GLU A 178 5.35 4.27 -9.16
CA GLU A 178 4.14 3.71 -8.54
C GLU A 178 3.04 4.77 -8.47
N PRO A 179 2.35 5.07 -9.58
CA PRO A 179 1.34 6.14 -9.63
C PRO A 179 0.11 5.88 -8.75
N GLU A 180 -0.15 4.62 -8.43
CA GLU A 180 -1.30 4.17 -7.62
C GLU A 180 -1.14 4.43 -6.12
N VAL A 181 0.06 4.81 -5.68
CA VAL A 181 0.34 5.09 -4.27
C VAL A 181 -0.50 6.25 -3.77
N GLN A 182 -1.10 6.06 -2.62
CA GLN A 182 -1.93 7.06 -1.96
C GLN A 182 -1.27 7.61 -0.69
N CYS A 183 -1.69 8.79 -0.29
CA CYS A 183 -1.29 9.43 0.95
C CYS A 183 -2.38 9.18 2.00
N ILE A 184 -2.06 8.40 3.02
CA ILE A 184 -2.98 8.03 4.07
C ILE A 184 -2.56 8.73 5.36
N SER A 185 -3.47 9.50 5.97
CA SER A 185 -3.23 10.13 7.27
C SER A 185 -3.62 9.16 8.38
N LYS A 186 -2.67 8.84 9.26
CA LYS A 186 -2.89 7.92 10.41
C LYS A 186 -3.09 8.66 11.74
N GLY A 187 -3.03 9.99 11.75
CA GLY A 187 -3.17 10.77 12.98
C GLY A 187 -2.06 10.56 14.02
N LYS A 188 -1.00 9.80 13.68
CA LYS A 188 0.13 9.56 14.58
C LYS A 188 1.04 10.79 14.63
N GLU A 189 1.48 11.16 15.84
CA GLU A 189 2.33 12.33 16.06
C GLU A 189 3.67 12.24 15.30
N HIS A 190 4.36 11.10 15.39
CA HIS A 190 5.66 10.91 14.75
C HIS A 190 5.60 10.67 13.24
N LYS A 191 4.50 10.13 12.71
CA LYS A 191 4.35 9.77 11.30
C LYS A 191 2.96 10.12 10.80
N LYS A 192 2.79 11.40 10.50
CA LYS A 192 1.50 11.96 10.11
C LYS A 192 0.92 11.35 8.82
N TYR A 193 1.79 11.00 7.86
CA TYR A 193 1.39 10.47 6.55
C TYR A 193 2.14 9.20 6.22
N GLU A 194 1.41 8.19 5.77
CA GLU A 194 1.92 6.96 5.18
C GLU A 194 1.58 6.93 3.69
N PHE A 195 2.53 6.44 2.87
CA PHE A 195 2.36 6.40 1.42
C PHE A 195 2.32 4.96 0.96
N GLY A 196 1.16 4.51 0.50
CA GLY A 196 0.93 3.13 0.11
C GLY A 196 -0.52 2.87 -0.22
N ASN A 197 -0.92 1.61 -0.13
CA ASN A 197 -2.30 1.18 -0.25
C ASN A 197 -2.82 0.73 1.11
N LYS A 198 -4.11 0.96 1.36
CA LYS A 198 -4.78 0.45 2.55
C LYS A 198 -5.04 -1.04 2.35
N VAL A 199 -4.75 -1.84 3.36
CA VAL A 199 -5.03 -3.28 3.38
C VAL A 199 -5.93 -3.59 4.55
N SER A 200 -7.06 -4.24 4.30
CA SER A 200 -7.92 -4.84 5.33
C SER A 200 -7.52 -6.29 5.54
N ILE A 201 -7.40 -6.71 6.78
CA ILE A 201 -7.02 -8.05 7.18
C ILE A 201 -8.13 -8.60 8.06
N ILE A 202 -8.61 -9.82 7.75
CA ILE A 202 -9.54 -10.56 8.59
C ILE A 202 -8.81 -11.78 9.16
N ARG A 203 -8.90 -11.93 10.48
CA ARG A 203 -8.24 -12.98 11.25
C ARG A 203 -9.26 -13.75 12.07
N SER A 204 -9.11 -15.09 12.15
CA SER A 204 -9.89 -15.96 13.04
C SER A 204 -9.54 -15.71 14.51
N VAL A 205 -10.34 -16.30 15.41
CA VAL A 205 -10.07 -16.30 16.86
C VAL A 205 -8.76 -17.04 17.16
N THR A 206 -8.42 -18.07 16.40
CA THR A 206 -7.22 -18.91 16.55
C THR A 206 -5.96 -18.26 15.98
N GLY A 207 -6.09 -17.20 15.20
CA GLY A 207 -4.95 -16.45 14.67
C GLY A 207 -4.72 -16.61 13.17
N ILE A 208 -5.49 -17.43 12.49
CA ILE A 208 -5.36 -17.66 11.06
C ILE A 208 -5.88 -16.45 10.29
N ILE A 209 -5.14 -16.00 9.29
CA ILE A 209 -5.60 -14.94 8.38
C ILE A 209 -6.56 -15.58 7.38
N LEU A 210 -7.82 -15.14 7.43
CA LEU A 210 -8.91 -15.64 6.58
C LEU A 210 -9.10 -14.80 5.31
N GLY A 211 -8.70 -13.54 5.35
CA GLY A 211 -8.81 -12.62 4.23
C GLY A 211 -7.81 -11.48 4.32
N ALA A 212 -7.34 -11.04 3.17
CA ALA A 212 -6.45 -9.88 3.03
C ALA A 212 -6.75 -9.18 1.70
N MET A 213 -7.27 -7.95 1.74
CA MET A 213 -7.68 -7.21 0.55
C MET A 213 -7.12 -5.79 0.55
N SER A 214 -6.63 -5.34 -0.61
CA SER A 214 -6.09 -4.00 -0.78
C SER A 214 -7.17 -3.04 -1.32
N PHE A 215 -7.25 -1.86 -0.73
CA PHE A 215 -8.22 -0.82 -1.07
C PHE A 215 -7.54 0.52 -1.37
N ARG A 216 -8.22 1.37 -2.16
CA ARG A 216 -7.78 2.72 -2.47
C ARG A 216 -8.33 3.71 -1.44
N ASN A 217 -7.67 3.85 -0.29
CA ASN A 217 -7.98 4.84 0.76
C ASN A 217 -9.48 5.04 1.03
N GLU A 218 -10.23 3.96 0.97
CA GLU A 218 -11.65 3.92 1.31
C GLU A 218 -11.83 4.00 2.82
N TYR A 219 -13.00 4.44 3.26
CA TYR A 219 -13.39 4.37 4.67
C TYR A 219 -13.48 2.90 5.10
N ASP A 220 -12.97 2.56 6.30
CA ASP A 220 -12.88 1.18 6.76
C ASP A 220 -14.22 0.45 6.75
N GLY A 221 -15.29 1.13 7.16
CA GLY A 221 -16.64 0.56 7.14
C GLY A 221 -17.15 0.17 5.75
N HIS A 222 -16.65 0.80 4.68
CA HIS A 222 -17.03 0.45 3.31
C HIS A 222 -16.28 -0.77 2.78
N THR A 223 -15.16 -1.15 3.40
CA THR A 223 -14.35 -2.30 2.96
C THR A 223 -14.84 -3.62 3.52
N ILE A 224 -15.76 -3.63 4.50
CA ILE A 224 -16.23 -4.83 5.19
C ILE A 224 -16.89 -5.80 4.22
N GLU A 225 -17.81 -5.34 3.39
CA GLU A 225 -18.59 -6.18 2.48
C GLU A 225 -17.69 -6.98 1.56
N SER A 226 -16.83 -6.32 0.80
CA SER A 226 -15.89 -6.98 -0.11
C SER A 226 -14.88 -7.90 0.62
N SER A 227 -14.49 -7.53 1.85
CA SER A 227 -13.60 -8.37 2.65
C SER A 227 -14.29 -9.63 3.15
N LEU A 228 -15.59 -9.57 3.53
CA LEU A 228 -16.39 -10.73 3.89
C LEU A 228 -16.66 -11.64 2.69
N GLU A 229 -16.95 -11.08 1.51
CA GLU A 229 -17.09 -11.83 0.27
C GLU A 229 -15.81 -12.60 -0.08
N GLN A 230 -14.64 -11.98 0.12
CA GLN A 230 -13.37 -12.70 -0.05
C GLN A 230 -13.24 -13.87 0.91
N VAL A 231 -13.55 -13.66 2.20
CA VAL A 231 -13.46 -14.74 3.20
C VAL A 231 -14.43 -15.88 2.86
N GLU A 232 -15.67 -15.57 2.51
CA GLU A 232 -16.65 -16.60 2.11
C GLU A 232 -16.17 -17.40 0.89
N ARG A 233 -15.58 -16.74 -0.11
CA ARG A 233 -15.02 -17.39 -1.29
C ARG A 233 -13.81 -18.27 -0.96
N LEU A 234 -12.93 -17.85 -0.03
CA LEU A 234 -11.71 -18.58 0.34
C LEU A 234 -12.00 -19.76 1.29
N THR A 235 -12.96 -19.62 2.19
CA THR A 235 -13.24 -20.61 3.25
C THR A 235 -14.46 -21.48 2.96
N GLY A 236 -15.33 -21.05 2.04
CA GLY A 236 -16.65 -21.68 1.82
C GLY A 236 -17.65 -21.45 2.96
N ARG A 237 -17.33 -20.61 3.96
CA ARG A 237 -18.12 -20.39 5.17
C ARG A 237 -18.39 -18.91 5.42
N LYS A 238 -19.55 -18.60 5.99
CA LYS A 238 -19.91 -17.24 6.42
C LYS A 238 -19.51 -16.99 7.85
N ILE A 239 -18.90 -15.84 8.08
CA ILE A 239 -18.64 -15.31 9.44
C ILE A 239 -19.95 -14.81 10.03
N LYS A 240 -20.31 -15.26 11.25
CA LYS A 240 -21.51 -14.79 11.96
C LYS A 240 -21.26 -13.48 12.72
N LEU A 241 -20.04 -13.32 13.25
CA LEU A 241 -19.66 -12.17 14.06
C LEU A 241 -18.31 -11.62 13.63
N LEU A 242 -18.26 -10.35 13.22
CA LEU A 242 -17.05 -9.63 12.88
C LEU A 242 -16.81 -8.50 13.88
N ALA A 243 -15.68 -8.51 14.59
CA ALA A 243 -15.32 -7.44 15.50
C ALA A 243 -14.20 -6.56 14.94
N GLY A 244 -14.47 -5.27 14.79
CA GLY A 244 -13.52 -4.26 14.32
C GLY A 244 -13.26 -3.17 15.36
N ASP A 245 -12.41 -2.20 15.01
CA ASP A 245 -12.20 -1.00 15.81
C ASP A 245 -13.29 0.06 15.54
N ARG A 246 -13.15 1.24 16.15
CA ARG A 246 -14.10 2.35 15.96
C ARG A 246 -14.05 2.95 14.55
N GLY A 247 -13.04 2.64 13.77
CA GLY A 247 -12.92 3.04 12.37
C GLY A 247 -13.94 2.36 11.45
N TYR A 248 -14.51 1.23 11.90
CA TYR A 248 -15.52 0.46 11.16
C TYR A 248 -16.96 0.84 11.50
N ARG A 249 -17.20 2.03 12.05
CA ARG A 249 -18.57 2.51 12.31
C ARG A 249 -19.39 2.56 11.04
N GLY A 250 -20.68 2.18 11.16
CA GLY A 250 -21.62 2.19 10.05
C GLY A 250 -22.71 1.15 10.21
N LYS A 251 -22.82 0.23 9.28
CA LYS A 251 -23.80 -0.86 9.29
C LYS A 251 -23.52 -1.81 10.47
N LYS A 252 -24.57 -2.21 11.17
CA LYS A 252 -24.48 -3.18 12.29
C LYS A 252 -24.50 -4.63 11.82
N GLU A 253 -24.97 -4.85 10.59
CA GLU A 253 -25.07 -6.15 9.96
C GLU A 253 -24.84 -5.99 8.44
N ILE A 254 -24.10 -6.91 7.86
CA ILE A 254 -23.80 -6.99 6.42
C ILE A 254 -23.85 -8.46 6.01
N ASN A 255 -24.71 -8.79 5.03
CA ASN A 255 -24.85 -10.14 4.46
C ASN A 255 -25.07 -11.25 5.52
N GLY A 256 -25.77 -10.95 6.64
CA GLY A 256 -26.01 -11.87 7.75
C GLY A 256 -24.87 -11.93 8.78
N THR A 257 -23.78 -11.20 8.57
CA THR A 257 -22.67 -11.04 9.53
C THR A 257 -22.94 -9.87 10.47
N LYS A 258 -22.99 -10.12 11.77
CA LYS A 258 -23.11 -9.08 12.79
C LYS A 258 -21.78 -8.35 12.98
N ILE A 259 -21.79 -7.02 12.87
CA ILE A 259 -20.62 -6.18 13.07
C ILE A 259 -20.59 -5.63 14.49
N MET A 260 -19.51 -5.88 15.22
CA MET A 260 -19.31 -5.34 16.57
C MET A 260 -18.10 -4.41 16.60
N ILE A 261 -18.33 -3.24 17.18
CA ILE A 261 -17.29 -2.23 17.45
C ILE A 261 -17.27 -1.90 18.94
N PRO A 262 -16.13 -1.44 19.50
CA PRO A 262 -16.07 -0.99 20.88
C PRO A 262 -17.06 0.16 21.13
N ASP A 263 -17.98 -0.05 22.03
CA ASP A 263 -19.00 0.93 22.41
C ASP A 263 -18.99 1.10 23.94
N VAL A 264 -19.52 2.23 24.42
CA VAL A 264 -19.70 2.48 25.84
C VAL A 264 -20.73 1.47 26.38
N PRO A 265 -20.45 0.77 27.50
CA PRO A 265 -21.43 -0.15 28.09
C PRO A 265 -22.76 0.55 28.37
N LYS A 266 -23.85 -0.02 27.89
CA LYS A 266 -25.19 0.51 28.17
C LYS A 266 -25.57 0.27 29.63
N LYS A 267 -26.38 1.14 30.21
CA LYS A 267 -26.91 0.95 31.57
C LYS A 267 -27.71 -0.36 31.68
N SER A 268 -28.38 -0.78 30.61
CA SER A 268 -29.16 -2.03 30.51
C SER A 268 -28.29 -3.29 30.35
N ASP A 269 -26.98 -3.17 30.08
CA ASP A 269 -26.12 -4.35 29.91
C ASP A 269 -25.88 -5.02 31.26
N SER A 270 -26.16 -6.33 31.35
CA SER A 270 -25.81 -7.14 32.50
C SER A 270 -24.30 -7.24 32.69
N ARG A 271 -23.83 -7.60 33.92
CA ARG A 271 -22.40 -7.86 34.18
C ARG A 271 -21.79 -8.88 33.22
N TYR A 272 -22.55 -9.94 32.93
CA TYR A 272 -22.13 -11.00 32.00
C TYR A 272 -21.95 -10.46 30.56
N GLN A 273 -22.90 -9.66 30.09
CA GLN A 273 -22.82 -9.05 28.75
C GLN A 273 -21.63 -8.11 28.61
N ARG A 274 -21.36 -7.30 29.66
CA ARG A 274 -20.18 -6.41 29.68
C ARG A 274 -18.89 -7.22 29.63
N LEU A 275 -18.78 -8.28 30.43
CA LEU A 275 -17.61 -9.16 30.45
C LEU A 275 -17.39 -9.83 29.09
N LYS A 276 -18.46 -10.38 28.48
CA LYS A 276 -18.40 -11.03 27.16
C LYS A 276 -17.92 -10.06 26.07
N LYS A 277 -18.44 -8.82 26.06
CA LYS A 277 -17.98 -7.74 25.16
C LYS A 277 -16.51 -7.43 25.40
N HIS A 278 -16.10 -7.25 26.66
CA HIS A 278 -14.72 -6.96 27.01
C HIS A 278 -13.75 -8.05 26.52
N MET A 279 -14.06 -9.32 26.79
CA MET A 279 -13.27 -10.46 26.33
C MET A 279 -13.14 -10.53 24.80
N LEU A 280 -14.21 -10.22 24.06
CA LEU A 280 -14.19 -10.16 22.59
C LEU A 280 -13.18 -9.11 22.10
N PHE A 281 -13.19 -7.92 22.69
CA PHE A 281 -12.27 -6.86 22.27
C PHE A 281 -10.83 -7.07 22.75
N CYS A 282 -10.63 -7.77 23.87
CA CYS A 282 -9.30 -8.26 24.26
C CYS A 282 -8.73 -9.24 23.22
N LYS A 283 -9.55 -10.19 22.75
CA LYS A 283 -9.14 -11.11 21.66
C LYS A 283 -8.91 -10.37 20.34
N ARG A 284 -9.71 -9.35 20.03
CA ARG A 284 -9.49 -8.50 18.83
C ARG A 284 -8.12 -7.82 18.87
N ALA A 285 -7.65 -7.37 20.03
CA ALA A 285 -6.33 -6.74 20.13
C ALA A 285 -5.19 -7.62 19.60
N GLY A 286 -5.35 -8.93 19.58
CA GLY A 286 -4.40 -9.88 18.98
C GLY A 286 -4.17 -9.71 17.47
N ILE A 287 -4.99 -8.94 16.75
CA ILE A 287 -4.75 -8.63 15.33
C ILE A 287 -3.59 -7.64 15.15
N GLU A 288 -3.34 -6.76 16.13
CA GLU A 288 -2.28 -5.76 16.08
C GLU A 288 -0.87 -6.39 16.02
N PRO A 289 -0.52 -7.37 16.89
CA PRO A 289 0.71 -8.14 16.74
C PRO A 289 0.82 -8.86 15.41
N THR A 290 -0.28 -9.48 14.91
CA THR A 290 -0.30 -10.13 13.60
C THR A 290 0.10 -9.15 12.49
N ILE A 291 -0.48 -7.96 12.47
CA ILE A 291 -0.11 -6.89 11.53
C ILE A 291 1.34 -6.44 11.74
N GLY A 292 1.80 -6.38 12.98
CA GLY A 292 3.19 -6.09 13.34
C GLY A 292 4.14 -7.08 12.68
N HIS A 293 3.93 -8.38 12.85
CA HIS A 293 4.71 -9.46 12.22
C HIS A 293 4.65 -9.41 10.70
N LEU A 294 3.47 -9.19 10.10
CA LEU A 294 3.35 -9.01 8.65
C LEU A 294 4.23 -7.87 8.13
N LYS A 295 4.36 -6.78 8.88
CA LYS A 295 5.20 -5.62 8.50
C LYS A 295 6.68 -5.85 8.73
N SER A 296 7.08 -6.38 9.91
CA SER A 296 8.49 -6.55 10.29
C SER A 296 9.11 -7.78 9.63
N ASP A 297 8.48 -8.93 9.77
CA ASP A 297 9.08 -10.23 9.46
C ASP A 297 8.79 -10.61 8.00
N TYR A 298 7.58 -10.35 7.53
CA TYR A 298 7.13 -10.69 6.17
C TYR A 298 7.15 -9.50 5.20
N ARG A 299 7.67 -8.35 5.61
CA ARG A 299 7.90 -7.17 4.75
C ARG A 299 6.63 -6.69 4.01
N LEU A 300 5.47 -6.74 4.64
CA LEU A 300 4.23 -6.23 4.04
C LEU A 300 4.34 -4.76 3.59
N GLY A 301 5.28 -4.01 4.11
CA GLY A 301 5.55 -2.61 3.77
C GLY A 301 6.54 -2.40 2.62
N ARG A 302 6.86 -3.42 1.80
CA ARG A 302 7.86 -3.26 0.72
C ARG A 302 7.44 -3.95 -0.57
#